data_9e3bff9f2a7146f338bd8d7dbd1524fc
#
_entry.id   9e3bff9f2a7146f338bd8d7dbd1524fc
#
_cell.length_a   1.000
_cell.length_b   1.000
_cell.length_c   1.000
_cell.angle_alpha   90.00
_cell.angle_beta   90.00
_cell.angle_gamma   90.00
#
_symmetry.space_group_name_H-M   'P 1'
#
loop_
_entity.id
_entity.type
_entity.pdbx_description
1 polymer ?
#
loop_
_entity_poly.entity_id
_entity_poly.type
_entity_poly.pdbx_seq_one_letter_code
_entity_poly.pdbx_strand_id
1 'polypeptide(L)'
;MDWVSDKETGILGVESIAIDPKAPNKVYMSTGIAYMNGGASTILKSSDYGKTFTRIDVTGQFKVHGNGMGRGTGEKLQVDPADGKVLYVGTRANGIFKSVDEGLTWRHLDGLDVTATPNKNGISFLVLDGGKMFVGVSRYGAVGPNMYMSADGGKSFTALAGGPAKLMPNRAVIADGKLVVAFAQGAGPHAVKGEMMEEGGIWQYDIAAGKWSDVSPPLNRAYAGITVDPRNGKRMIVSTIDYYSNPGGAIGDKFFETLDGGKSWKSIVDQGVKIDANGVSWIAGSFIHWTASIEFDPFDTDTVMVVSGNGIFKSSDIHATPAIWKFEDRGLEESVPLNLVSIPGGPVISAIGDYDGFRHTDVTQYAPIHKPTMGTTWGLDFAAQNPQVLARAGTAMYVSRDMGLSWRKAGSIKGVKGQLALSADGKVLVHSPEKSIDSYYSLDDGDSWTTVLGLNGARPVADPVNPRKFYALRGSGLLRSTDGGASFAPTTAVLASTKGSRVVRAAPGREGDVWVALYDGGLARSTNSGNSFVNLKNVSYAGAVGFGKAAPGADYPAVYIWGQVGGVRGVFRSTDTGASWVRINDDNHQYGGPGDAQFVVGDMNTFGVVYMSTAGRGIVYGKPVAN
;
A
#
# COMPACT_ATOMS: atom_id res chain seq x y z
N MET A 1 -3.51 -7.20 0.28
CA MET A 1 -2.91 -6.35 -0.77
C MET A 1 -1.78 -7.16 -1.38
N ASP A 2 -1.80 -7.39 -2.67
CA ASP A 2 -0.80 -8.20 -3.35
C ASP A 2 0.21 -7.28 -4.05
N TRP A 3 1.39 -7.13 -3.48
CA TRP A 3 2.48 -6.28 -3.97
C TRP A 3 3.33 -6.98 -5.04
N VAL A 4 2.75 -7.93 -5.77
CA VAL A 4 3.47 -8.81 -6.70
C VAL A 4 4.15 -8.12 -7.87
N SER A 5 3.71 -6.92 -8.25
CA SER A 5 4.21 -6.25 -9.45
C SER A 5 5.69 -5.83 -9.36
N ASP A 6 6.24 -5.72 -8.15
CA ASP A 6 7.65 -5.36 -7.94
C ASP A 6 8.47 -6.39 -7.16
N LYS A 7 7.96 -7.60 -7.00
CA LYS A 7 8.68 -8.67 -6.30
C LYS A 7 10.06 -8.98 -6.90
N GLU A 8 10.22 -8.76 -8.20
CA GLU A 8 11.46 -9.07 -8.93
C GLU A 8 12.55 -8.04 -8.67
N THR A 9 12.19 -6.78 -8.40
CA THR A 9 13.13 -5.69 -8.20
C THR A 9 13.48 -5.44 -6.74
N GLY A 10 12.58 -5.75 -5.81
CA GLY A 10 12.78 -5.57 -4.37
C GLY A 10 12.86 -4.11 -3.92
N ILE A 11 12.32 -3.16 -4.68
CA ILE A 11 12.36 -1.74 -4.32
C ILE A 11 11.09 -1.23 -3.62
N LEU A 12 10.07 -2.06 -3.48
CA LEU A 12 8.88 -1.77 -2.69
C LEU A 12 9.05 -2.21 -1.23
N GLY A 13 8.36 -1.53 -0.33
CA GLY A 13 8.33 -1.88 1.09
C GLY A 13 9.64 -1.52 1.78
N VAL A 14 9.82 -0.24 2.12
CA VAL A 14 10.93 0.21 2.97
C VAL A 14 10.72 -0.35 4.38
N GLU A 15 11.68 -1.11 4.88
CA GLU A 15 11.63 -1.67 6.24
C GLU A 15 12.44 -0.83 7.23
N SER A 16 13.55 -0.22 6.78
CA SER A 16 14.37 0.62 7.62
C SER A 16 15.20 1.60 6.79
N ILE A 17 15.51 2.76 7.37
CA ILE A 17 16.35 3.81 6.79
C ILE A 17 17.48 4.09 7.77
N ALA A 18 18.71 4.24 7.26
CA ALA A 18 19.87 4.63 8.05
C ALA A 18 20.67 5.72 7.34
N ILE A 19 21.17 6.67 8.10
CA ILE A 19 22.03 7.75 7.62
C ILE A 19 23.41 7.63 8.29
N ASP A 20 24.49 7.80 7.51
CA ASP A 20 25.83 7.86 8.08
C ASP A 20 25.99 9.16 8.91
N PRO A 21 26.19 9.08 10.23
CA PRO A 21 26.25 10.28 11.08
C PRO A 21 27.47 11.16 10.80
N LYS A 22 28.51 10.62 10.17
CA LYS A 22 29.72 11.37 9.77
C LYS A 22 29.69 11.86 8.33
N ALA A 23 28.82 11.29 7.50
CA ALA A 23 28.66 11.63 6.09
C ALA A 23 27.16 11.61 5.72
N PRO A 24 26.35 12.61 6.16
CA PRO A 24 24.88 12.57 6.04
C PRO A 24 24.36 12.58 4.60
N ASN A 25 25.22 12.82 3.61
CA ASN A 25 24.92 12.58 2.20
C ASN A 25 24.77 11.09 1.86
N LYS A 26 25.25 10.18 2.74
CA LYS A 26 25.09 8.74 2.58
C LYS A 26 23.83 8.27 3.30
N VAL A 27 22.88 7.77 2.53
CA VAL A 27 21.61 7.22 3.01
C VAL A 27 21.47 5.78 2.55
N TYR A 28 21.03 4.92 3.42
CA TYR A 28 20.81 3.50 3.14
C TYR A 28 19.36 3.16 3.48
N MET A 29 18.71 2.33 2.64
CA MET A 29 17.37 1.79 2.89
C MET A 29 17.38 0.29 2.66
N SER A 30 16.80 -0.46 3.59
CA SER A 30 16.48 -1.87 3.36
C SER A 30 15.05 -1.97 2.81
N THR A 31 14.91 -2.58 1.64
CA THR A 31 13.64 -2.65 0.92
C THR A 31 13.31 -4.06 0.46
N GLY A 32 12.03 -4.42 0.42
CA GLY A 32 11.56 -5.70 -0.07
C GLY A 32 10.21 -6.10 0.48
N ILE A 33 9.61 -7.10 -0.15
CA ILE A 33 8.37 -7.77 0.25
C ILE A 33 8.57 -9.29 0.25
N ALA A 34 9.74 -9.74 0.67
CA ALA A 34 10.24 -11.11 0.43
C ALA A 34 9.41 -12.21 1.10
N TYR A 35 8.65 -11.92 2.17
CA TYR A 35 7.75 -12.90 2.80
C TYR A 35 6.40 -13.04 2.09
N MET A 36 6.13 -12.17 1.11
CA MET A 36 4.97 -12.25 0.23
C MET A 36 5.44 -12.76 -1.14
N ASN A 37 5.03 -13.94 -1.53
CA ASN A 37 5.29 -14.52 -2.86
C ASN A 37 6.77 -14.66 -3.26
N GLY A 38 7.71 -14.71 -2.29
CA GLY A 38 9.12 -14.90 -2.57
C GLY A 38 9.80 -13.72 -3.28
N GLY A 39 9.37 -12.50 -2.98
CA GLY A 39 9.92 -11.28 -3.57
C GLY A 39 11.40 -11.05 -3.28
N ALA A 40 12.04 -10.19 -4.08
CA ALA A 40 13.42 -9.78 -3.91
C ALA A 40 13.62 -8.86 -2.69
N SER A 41 14.87 -8.80 -2.22
CA SER A 41 15.31 -7.94 -1.13
C SER A 41 16.49 -7.09 -1.59
N THR A 42 16.50 -5.82 -1.23
CA THR A 42 17.47 -4.88 -1.75
C THR A 42 17.96 -3.93 -0.65
N ILE A 43 19.22 -3.55 -0.71
CA ILE A 43 19.74 -2.37 -0.04
C ILE A 43 19.86 -1.26 -1.09
N LEU A 44 19.17 -0.16 -0.87
CA LEU A 44 19.33 1.05 -1.66
C LEU A 44 20.36 1.93 -0.98
N LYS A 45 21.40 2.37 -1.72
CA LYS A 45 22.48 3.23 -1.24
C LYS A 45 22.48 4.54 -2.02
N SER A 46 22.42 5.65 -1.31
CA SER A 46 22.61 7.00 -1.84
C SER A 46 23.93 7.59 -1.35
N SER A 47 24.51 8.48 -2.14
CA SER A 47 25.66 9.33 -1.78
C SER A 47 25.39 10.82 -2.02
N ASP A 48 24.13 11.20 -2.22
CA ASP A 48 23.68 12.53 -2.60
C ASP A 48 22.43 13.00 -1.83
N TYR A 49 22.34 12.62 -0.56
CA TYR A 49 21.21 12.94 0.33
C TYR A 49 19.87 12.31 -0.11
N GLY A 50 19.90 11.10 -0.69
CA GLY A 50 18.69 10.38 -1.12
C GLY A 50 18.11 10.87 -2.45
N LYS A 51 18.83 11.69 -3.23
CA LYS A 51 18.35 12.13 -4.55
C LYS A 51 18.42 11.02 -5.59
N THR A 52 19.47 10.21 -5.53
CA THR A 52 19.63 9.02 -6.36
C THR A 52 20.08 7.83 -5.53
N PHE A 53 19.77 6.62 -6.00
CA PHE A 53 20.12 5.39 -5.31
C PHE A 53 20.77 4.38 -6.24
N THR A 54 21.84 3.75 -5.75
CA THR A 54 22.38 2.51 -6.30
C THR A 54 21.70 1.32 -5.62
N ARG A 55 21.30 0.33 -6.39
CA ARG A 55 20.62 -0.87 -5.90
C ARG A 55 21.63 -2.00 -5.69
N ILE A 56 21.58 -2.62 -4.50
CA ILE A 56 22.39 -3.79 -4.12
C ILE A 56 21.41 -4.94 -3.82
N ASP A 57 21.41 -5.96 -4.66
CA ASP A 57 20.56 -7.14 -4.47
C ASP A 57 21.11 -8.02 -3.35
N VAL A 58 20.30 -8.25 -2.32
CA VAL A 58 20.63 -9.12 -1.16
C VAL A 58 19.69 -10.31 -1.04
N THR A 59 18.89 -10.60 -2.07
CA THR A 59 17.85 -11.65 -2.08
C THR A 59 18.41 -13.02 -1.71
N GLY A 60 19.62 -13.36 -2.16
CA GLY A 60 20.29 -14.63 -1.85
C GLY A 60 20.92 -14.70 -0.46
N GLN A 61 20.97 -13.59 0.28
CA GLN A 61 21.64 -13.50 1.58
C GLN A 61 20.64 -13.44 2.73
N PHE A 62 19.69 -12.51 2.67
CA PHE A 62 18.64 -12.34 3.67
C PHE A 62 17.37 -11.75 3.06
N LYS A 63 16.29 -11.79 3.84
CA LYS A 63 14.98 -11.30 3.42
C LYS A 63 14.64 -10.00 4.12
N VAL A 64 14.19 -9.01 3.35
CA VAL A 64 13.63 -7.75 3.81
C VAL A 64 12.12 -7.72 3.51
N HIS A 65 11.33 -7.15 4.41
CA HIS A 65 9.89 -7.11 4.25
C HIS A 65 9.27 -5.89 4.93
N GLY A 66 9.13 -4.80 4.21
CA GLY A 66 8.59 -3.53 4.69
C GLY A 66 7.08 -3.50 4.95
N ASN A 67 6.37 -4.62 4.78
CA ASN A 67 4.92 -4.69 5.02
C ASN A 67 4.54 -5.89 5.91
N GLY A 68 3.25 -6.06 6.18
CA GLY A 68 2.72 -7.19 6.95
C GLY A 68 3.00 -7.12 8.44
N MET A 69 3.03 -8.29 9.07
CA MET A 69 3.29 -8.42 10.52
C MET A 69 4.64 -7.80 10.90
N GLY A 70 4.68 -7.05 12.02
CA GLY A 70 5.89 -6.40 12.50
C GLY A 70 6.33 -5.16 11.72
N ARG A 71 5.52 -4.63 10.79
CA ARG A 71 5.86 -3.41 10.03
C ARG A 71 5.95 -2.14 10.88
N GLY A 72 5.30 -2.12 12.04
CA GLY A 72 5.33 -1.01 13.00
C GLY A 72 6.50 -1.05 13.98
N THR A 73 7.43 -2.00 13.87
CA THR A 73 8.61 -2.09 14.74
C THR A 73 9.72 -1.12 14.30
N GLY A 74 10.77 -0.98 15.14
CA GLY A 74 11.80 0.04 14.97
C GLY A 74 12.81 -0.20 13.86
N GLU A 75 13.84 0.62 13.86
CA GLU A 75 14.88 0.60 12.85
C GLU A 75 15.77 -0.65 12.96
N LYS A 76 15.95 -1.34 11.84
CA LYS A 76 16.72 -2.59 11.76
C LYS A 76 18.03 -2.43 11.00
N LEU A 77 18.17 -1.39 10.19
CA LEU A 77 19.39 -1.05 9.47
C LEU A 77 20.10 0.08 10.22
N GLN A 78 21.38 -0.10 10.51
CA GLN A 78 22.19 0.87 11.24
C GLN A 78 23.56 1.05 10.57
N VAL A 79 24.06 2.27 10.55
CA VAL A 79 25.47 2.59 10.22
C VAL A 79 26.25 2.70 11.51
N ASP A 80 27.43 2.08 11.59
CA ASP A 80 28.28 2.19 12.77
C ASP A 80 28.77 3.65 12.92
N PRO A 81 28.47 4.33 14.03
CA PRO A 81 28.89 5.71 14.22
C PRO A 81 30.39 5.89 14.30
N ALA A 82 31.17 4.84 14.54
CA ALA A 82 32.62 4.89 14.56
C ALA A 82 33.23 4.75 13.16
N ASP A 83 32.61 3.95 12.29
CA ASP A 83 33.07 3.67 10.92
C ASP A 83 31.90 3.56 9.93
N GLY A 84 31.69 4.59 9.12
CA GLY A 84 30.60 4.64 8.11
C GLY A 84 30.65 3.57 7.02
N LYS A 85 31.71 2.76 6.94
CA LYS A 85 31.75 1.59 6.06
C LYS A 85 31.10 0.36 6.67
N VAL A 86 30.91 0.37 8.00
CA VAL A 86 30.32 -0.74 8.75
C VAL A 86 28.82 -0.50 8.90
N LEU A 87 28.04 -1.47 8.40
CA LEU A 87 26.59 -1.49 8.55
C LEU A 87 26.15 -2.79 9.23
N TYR A 88 25.05 -2.70 9.96
CA TYR A 88 24.35 -3.84 10.52
C TYR A 88 22.89 -3.83 10.05
N VAL A 89 22.35 -5.01 9.75
CA VAL A 89 20.93 -5.17 9.47
C VAL A 89 20.37 -6.35 10.27
N GLY A 90 19.29 -6.09 11.02
CA GLY A 90 18.48 -7.11 11.63
C GLY A 90 17.35 -7.53 10.70
N THR A 91 17.04 -8.81 10.69
CA THR A 91 15.98 -9.35 9.85
C THR A 91 14.94 -10.07 10.68
N ARG A 92 13.75 -10.22 10.11
CA ARG A 92 12.66 -10.92 10.81
C ARG A 92 12.90 -12.41 10.99
N ALA A 93 13.63 -13.07 10.08
CA ALA A 93 13.75 -14.54 10.12
C ALA A 93 15.15 -15.07 9.78
N ASN A 94 16.12 -14.21 9.47
CA ASN A 94 17.44 -14.64 9.04
C ASN A 94 18.57 -14.19 10.01
N GLY A 95 18.24 -13.58 11.16
CA GLY A 95 19.22 -13.09 12.11
C GLY A 95 19.77 -11.70 11.79
N ILE A 96 21.00 -11.45 12.21
CA ILE A 96 21.70 -10.18 12.04
C ILE A 96 22.84 -10.36 11.03
N PHE A 97 23.00 -9.39 10.14
CA PHE A 97 24.09 -9.36 9.17
C PHE A 97 24.93 -8.09 9.34
N LYS A 98 26.23 -8.21 9.06
CA LYS A 98 27.21 -7.13 9.10
C LYS A 98 27.85 -6.97 7.73
N SER A 99 27.94 -5.73 7.27
CA SER A 99 28.77 -5.29 6.14
C SER A 99 29.96 -4.48 6.66
N VAL A 100 31.07 -4.50 5.91
CA VAL A 100 32.27 -3.68 6.18
C VAL A 100 32.69 -2.87 4.94
N ASP A 101 31.84 -2.82 3.93
CA ASP A 101 32.09 -2.23 2.62
C ASP A 101 30.87 -1.40 2.12
N GLU A 102 30.22 -0.69 3.05
CA GLU A 102 29.07 0.19 2.77
C GLU A 102 27.87 -0.58 2.17
N GLY A 103 27.64 -1.81 2.61
CA GLY A 103 26.49 -2.62 2.23
C GLY A 103 26.64 -3.42 0.94
N LEU A 104 27.83 -3.44 0.32
CA LEU A 104 28.06 -4.22 -0.91
C LEU A 104 28.05 -5.72 -0.64
N THR A 105 28.68 -6.17 0.46
CA THR A 105 28.68 -7.55 0.89
C THR A 105 28.27 -7.68 2.36
N TRP A 106 27.68 -8.82 2.73
CA TRP A 106 27.14 -9.05 4.04
C TRP A 106 27.57 -10.41 4.60
N ARG A 107 27.87 -10.45 5.89
CA ARG A 107 28.19 -11.66 6.64
C ARG A 107 27.19 -11.84 7.78
N HIS A 108 26.64 -13.04 7.90
CA HIS A 108 25.78 -13.42 9.03
C HIS A 108 26.56 -13.38 10.36
N LEU A 109 25.90 -12.94 11.43
CA LEU A 109 26.41 -12.96 12.81
C LEU A 109 25.73 -14.11 13.56
N ASP A 110 26.50 -15.16 13.87
CA ASP A 110 25.97 -16.40 14.43
C ASP A 110 25.68 -16.35 15.94
N GLY A 111 26.01 -15.23 16.60
CA GLY A 111 25.90 -15.06 18.06
C GLY A 111 24.47 -14.99 18.61
N LEU A 112 23.45 -14.79 17.76
CA LEU A 112 22.05 -14.68 18.15
C LEU A 112 21.12 -15.40 17.16
N ASP A 113 20.49 -16.48 17.62
CA ASP A 113 19.48 -17.19 16.81
C ASP A 113 18.08 -16.61 17.03
N VAL A 114 17.46 -16.19 15.93
CA VAL A 114 16.08 -15.66 15.87
C VAL A 114 15.23 -16.36 14.83
N THR A 115 15.74 -17.42 14.20
CA THR A 115 15.08 -18.11 13.08
C THR A 115 13.79 -18.81 13.50
N ALA A 116 13.69 -19.21 14.76
CA ALA A 116 12.54 -19.90 15.34
C ALA A 116 11.52 -18.97 16.02
N THR A 117 11.60 -17.65 15.80
CA THR A 117 10.61 -16.73 16.39
C THR A 117 9.23 -16.93 15.78
N PRO A 118 8.15 -16.86 16.59
CA PRO A 118 6.80 -16.97 16.08
C PRO A 118 6.49 -15.89 15.04
N ASN A 119 5.64 -16.23 14.08
CA ASN A 119 5.19 -15.31 13.02
C ASN A 119 6.35 -14.70 12.19
N LYS A 120 7.58 -15.18 12.36
CA LYS A 120 8.77 -14.64 11.67
C LYS A 120 8.97 -13.14 11.93
N ASN A 121 8.71 -12.68 13.15
CA ASN A 121 8.88 -11.26 13.51
C ASN A 121 10.27 -10.96 14.10
N GLY A 122 11.10 -11.95 14.37
CA GLY A 122 12.52 -11.92 14.74
C GLY A 122 13.03 -10.60 15.33
N ILE A 123 13.99 -9.99 14.66
CA ILE A 123 14.55 -8.69 15.09
C ILE A 123 13.52 -7.58 14.91
N SER A 124 13.18 -6.88 15.98
CA SER A 124 12.29 -5.72 15.95
C SER A 124 13.04 -4.40 15.79
N PHE A 125 14.24 -4.29 16.33
CA PHE A 125 15.13 -3.13 16.14
C PHE A 125 16.59 -3.48 16.46
N LEU A 126 17.49 -2.62 15.97
CA LEU A 126 18.90 -2.51 16.39
C LEU A 126 19.19 -1.08 16.82
N VAL A 127 19.93 -0.89 17.92
CA VAL A 127 20.45 0.42 18.34
C VAL A 127 21.94 0.27 18.66
N LEU A 128 22.76 1.18 18.13
CA LEU A 128 24.21 1.22 18.35
C LEU A 128 24.59 2.38 19.26
N ASP A 129 25.36 2.12 20.29
CA ASP A 129 25.89 3.15 21.21
C ASP A 129 27.24 2.76 21.79
N GLY A 130 28.24 3.61 21.66
CA GLY A 130 29.56 3.43 22.29
C GLY A 130 30.23 2.08 22.04
N GLY A 131 30.06 1.50 20.84
CA GLY A 131 30.57 0.17 20.47
C GLY A 131 29.68 -0.99 20.96
N LYS A 132 28.56 -0.70 21.61
CA LYS A 132 27.55 -1.68 22.01
C LYS A 132 26.43 -1.72 20.97
N MET A 133 25.85 -2.91 20.79
CA MET A 133 24.68 -3.16 19.96
C MET A 133 23.56 -3.70 20.86
N PHE A 134 22.43 -3.00 20.89
CA PHE A 134 21.21 -3.43 21.57
C PHE A 134 20.23 -3.96 20.55
N VAL A 135 19.62 -5.11 20.87
CA VAL A 135 18.74 -5.85 19.94
C VAL A 135 17.43 -6.19 20.62
N GLY A 136 16.34 -5.76 20.02
CA GLY A 136 14.99 -6.20 20.36
C GLY A 136 14.59 -7.42 19.53
N VAL A 137 14.01 -8.44 20.17
CA VAL A 137 13.54 -9.68 19.53
C VAL A 137 12.08 -9.92 19.87
N SER A 138 11.21 -9.97 18.88
CA SER A 138 9.82 -10.34 19.06
C SER A 138 9.68 -11.86 19.24
N ARG A 139 9.07 -12.25 20.37
CA ARG A 139 8.84 -13.66 20.75
C ARG A 139 7.40 -13.90 21.16
N TYR A 140 6.46 -13.22 20.53
CA TYR A 140 5.03 -13.32 20.84
C TYR A 140 4.57 -14.77 21.01
N GLY A 141 4.02 -15.10 22.19
CA GLY A 141 3.58 -16.46 22.50
C GLY A 141 4.69 -17.48 22.73
N ALA A 142 5.98 -17.11 22.66
CA ALA A 142 7.10 -17.99 22.96
C ALA A 142 7.80 -17.59 24.26
N VAL A 143 8.61 -18.51 24.79
CA VAL A 143 9.42 -18.30 26.01
C VAL A 143 10.84 -17.92 25.59
N GLY A 144 11.43 -16.97 26.30
CA GLY A 144 12.83 -16.58 26.14
C GLY A 144 13.05 -15.09 26.33
N PRO A 145 14.32 -14.66 26.44
CA PRO A 145 14.65 -13.25 26.48
C PRO A 145 14.24 -12.54 25.20
N ASN A 146 13.78 -11.29 25.32
CA ASN A 146 13.36 -10.43 24.21
C ASN A 146 14.31 -9.24 23.96
N MET A 147 15.28 -9.03 24.86
CA MET A 147 16.29 -7.97 24.74
C MET A 147 17.70 -8.55 24.92
N TYR A 148 18.61 -8.10 24.07
CA TYR A 148 20.00 -8.56 24.05
C TYR A 148 20.96 -7.39 23.84
N MET A 149 22.22 -7.59 24.26
CA MET A 149 23.32 -6.66 24.00
C MET A 149 24.55 -7.43 23.53
N SER A 150 25.26 -6.88 22.57
CA SER A 150 26.63 -7.27 22.19
C SER A 150 27.59 -6.12 22.45
N ALA A 151 28.77 -6.43 22.97
CA ALA A 151 29.87 -5.47 23.20
C ALA A 151 31.11 -5.79 22.33
N ASP A 152 31.00 -6.74 21.40
CA ASP A 152 32.12 -7.28 20.61
C ASP A 152 31.85 -7.24 19.09
N GLY A 153 30.94 -6.33 18.68
CA GLY A 153 30.57 -6.13 17.27
C GLY A 153 29.71 -7.27 16.71
N GLY A 154 28.88 -7.90 17.57
CA GLY A 154 27.93 -8.94 17.21
C GLY A 154 28.51 -10.34 17.18
N LYS A 155 29.69 -10.59 17.74
CA LYS A 155 30.26 -11.94 17.85
C LYS A 155 29.55 -12.76 18.94
N SER A 156 29.15 -12.11 20.02
CA SER A 156 28.36 -12.71 21.10
C SER A 156 27.27 -11.77 21.59
N PHE A 157 26.20 -12.33 22.17
CA PHE A 157 25.08 -11.57 22.70
C PHE A 157 24.71 -12.05 24.11
N THR A 158 24.51 -11.10 25.01
CA THR A 158 24.05 -11.33 26.37
C THR A 158 22.62 -10.85 26.53
N ALA A 159 21.76 -11.68 27.11
CA ALA A 159 20.39 -11.29 27.41
C ALA A 159 20.34 -10.22 28.49
N LEU A 160 19.53 -9.19 28.32
CA LEU A 160 19.26 -8.14 29.33
C LEU A 160 18.10 -8.58 30.21
N ALA A 161 18.44 -9.34 31.26
CA ALA A 161 17.47 -9.91 32.20
C ALA A 161 16.77 -8.84 33.05
N GLY A 162 15.54 -9.14 33.52
CA GLY A 162 14.77 -8.28 34.46
C GLY A 162 13.83 -7.27 33.77
N GLY A 163 13.75 -7.24 32.45
CA GLY A 163 12.76 -6.48 31.70
C GLY A 163 11.40 -7.17 31.63
N PRO A 164 10.41 -6.57 30.93
CA PRO A 164 9.05 -7.08 30.82
C PRO A 164 8.97 -8.32 29.91
N ALA A 165 9.07 -9.51 30.50
CA ALA A 165 9.17 -10.78 29.77
C ALA A 165 7.93 -11.15 28.93
N LYS A 166 6.77 -10.55 29.20
CA LYS A 166 5.52 -10.82 28.47
C LYS A 166 5.23 -9.81 27.36
N LEU A 167 5.99 -8.71 27.31
CA LEU A 167 5.83 -7.68 26.29
C LEU A 167 6.94 -7.81 25.24
N MET A 168 6.61 -7.44 24.01
CA MET A 168 7.54 -7.44 22.89
C MET A 168 8.12 -6.07 22.67
N PRO A 169 9.46 -5.94 22.53
CA PRO A 169 10.10 -4.65 22.26
C PRO A 169 9.79 -4.21 20.83
N ASN A 170 9.25 -3.01 20.66
CA ASN A 170 8.89 -2.48 19.35
C ASN A 170 9.93 -1.49 18.80
N ARG A 171 10.36 -0.53 19.61
CA ARG A 171 11.32 0.50 19.22
C ARG A 171 12.12 0.96 20.44
N ALA A 172 13.33 1.45 20.21
CA ALA A 172 14.16 1.96 21.30
C ALA A 172 14.99 3.17 20.85
N VAL A 173 15.33 4.01 21.84
CA VAL A 173 16.27 5.13 21.71
C VAL A 173 17.27 5.11 22.86
N ILE A 174 18.42 5.75 22.68
CA ILE A 174 19.36 6.02 23.78
C ILE A 174 19.15 7.45 24.27
N ALA A 175 18.95 7.59 25.58
CA ALA A 175 18.78 8.87 26.25
C ALA A 175 19.50 8.86 27.60
N ASP A 176 20.40 9.81 27.85
CA ASP A 176 21.13 9.98 29.12
C ASP A 176 21.76 8.67 29.68
N GLY A 177 22.43 7.88 28.79
CA GLY A 177 23.07 6.62 29.20
C GLY A 177 22.09 5.47 29.47
N LYS A 178 20.85 5.61 29.07
CA LYS A 178 19.81 4.60 29.22
C LYS A 178 19.28 4.18 27.86
N LEU A 179 18.99 2.90 27.70
CA LEU A 179 18.19 2.39 26.58
C LEU A 179 16.73 2.49 26.99
N VAL A 180 15.96 3.33 26.31
CA VAL A 180 14.52 3.50 26.54
C VAL A 180 13.78 2.76 25.45
N VAL A 181 12.88 1.86 25.85
CA VAL A 181 12.22 0.92 24.95
C VAL A 181 10.70 1.05 25.05
N ALA A 182 10.05 1.21 23.90
CA ALA A 182 8.61 1.09 23.76
C ALA A 182 8.24 -0.39 23.59
N PHE A 183 7.37 -0.87 24.47
CA PHE A 183 6.88 -2.25 24.48
C PHE A 183 5.41 -2.30 24.14
N ALA A 184 5.03 -3.38 23.47
CA ALA A 184 3.64 -3.78 23.25
C ALA A 184 3.47 -5.26 23.52
N GLN A 185 2.24 -5.73 23.62
CA GLN A 185 1.93 -7.15 23.79
C GLN A 185 2.49 -7.99 22.65
N GLY A 186 2.46 -7.47 21.41
CA GLY A 186 3.04 -8.09 20.23
C GLY A 186 3.64 -7.06 19.27
N ALA A 187 4.11 -7.52 18.12
CA ALA A 187 4.69 -6.68 17.08
C ALA A 187 3.64 -6.19 16.06
N GLY A 188 2.37 -6.53 16.25
CA GLY A 188 1.24 -6.13 15.39
C GLY A 188 1.44 -6.35 13.90
N PRO A 189 0.61 -5.80 13.05
CA PRO A 189 -0.67 -5.16 13.37
C PRO A 189 -1.82 -6.17 13.43
N HIS A 190 -2.83 -5.89 14.22
CA HIS A 190 -4.13 -6.57 14.33
C HIS A 190 -4.23 -7.97 14.96
N ALA A 191 -5.21 -8.05 15.86
CA ALA A 191 -5.56 -9.23 16.63
C ALA A 191 -6.16 -10.40 15.81
N VAL A 192 -6.74 -10.19 14.63
CA VAL A 192 -7.61 -11.21 14.00
C VAL A 192 -6.81 -12.40 13.42
N LYS A 193 -5.55 -12.19 13.07
CA LYS A 193 -4.61 -13.25 12.63
C LYS A 193 -3.17 -12.96 13.02
N GLY A 194 -2.96 -12.07 13.97
CA GLY A 194 -1.69 -11.50 14.27
C GLY A 194 -1.39 -11.47 15.74
N GLU A 195 -0.50 -10.60 16.08
CA GLU A 195 -0.09 -10.34 17.44
C GLU A 195 -0.89 -9.16 17.99
N MET A 196 -1.47 -9.33 19.17
CA MET A 196 -2.27 -8.27 19.83
C MET A 196 -1.39 -7.09 20.20
N MET A 197 -1.97 -5.89 20.24
CA MET A 197 -1.33 -4.64 20.64
C MET A 197 -2.18 -3.86 21.66
N GLU A 198 -2.79 -4.53 22.62
CA GLU A 198 -3.70 -3.90 23.59
C GLU A 198 -2.95 -3.40 24.83
N GLU A 199 -1.88 -4.08 25.22
CA GLU A 199 -1.10 -3.78 26.42
C GLU A 199 0.35 -3.44 26.07
N GLY A 200 1.00 -2.64 26.92
CA GLY A 200 2.40 -2.28 26.74
C GLY A 200 2.88 -1.29 27.78
N GLY A 201 4.02 -0.69 27.53
CA GLY A 201 4.63 0.31 28.42
C GLY A 201 5.95 0.83 27.88
N ILE A 202 6.52 1.76 28.62
CA ILE A 202 7.86 2.34 28.36
C ILE A 202 8.78 1.89 29.49
N TRP A 203 9.86 1.22 29.13
CA TRP A 203 10.84 0.74 30.09
C TRP A 203 12.21 1.29 29.78
N GLN A 204 12.98 1.56 30.83
CA GLN A 204 14.36 2.03 30.73
C GLN A 204 15.32 0.96 31.26
N TYR A 205 16.40 0.72 30.53
CA TYR A 205 17.54 -0.05 30.97
C TYR A 205 18.72 0.89 31.21
N ASP A 206 19.14 1.02 32.46
CA ASP A 206 20.37 1.75 32.81
C ASP A 206 21.58 0.94 32.34
N ILE A 207 22.30 1.46 31.36
CA ILE A 207 23.38 0.74 30.66
C ILE A 207 24.58 0.51 31.59
N ALA A 208 24.83 1.41 32.55
CA ALA A 208 25.92 1.28 33.50
C ALA A 208 25.54 0.38 34.67
N ALA A 209 24.33 0.51 35.20
CA ALA A 209 23.86 -0.25 36.35
C ALA A 209 23.34 -1.66 35.99
N GLY A 210 23.01 -1.90 34.73
CA GLY A 210 22.45 -3.17 34.27
C GLY A 210 21.04 -3.46 34.80
N LYS A 211 20.21 -2.42 35.03
CA LYS A 211 18.90 -2.56 35.66
C LYS A 211 17.78 -1.94 34.86
N TRP A 212 16.64 -2.63 34.83
CA TRP A 212 15.41 -2.16 34.26
C TRP A 212 14.55 -1.38 35.25
N SER A 213 13.81 -0.41 34.75
CA SER A 213 12.75 0.30 35.49
C SER A 213 11.59 0.61 34.54
N ASP A 214 10.37 0.46 35.07
CA ASP A 214 9.15 0.88 34.39
C ASP A 214 8.99 2.40 34.55
N VAL A 215 8.84 3.08 33.41
CA VAL A 215 8.63 4.52 33.33
C VAL A 215 7.44 4.86 32.45
N SER A 216 6.49 3.96 32.35
CA SER A 216 5.33 4.08 31.47
C SER A 216 4.48 5.32 31.77
N PRO A 217 3.91 5.98 30.77
CA PRO A 217 2.82 6.92 30.98
C PRO A 217 1.63 6.27 31.69
N PRO A 218 0.70 7.05 32.29
CA PRO A 218 -0.43 6.53 33.07
C PRO A 218 -1.54 5.93 32.18
N LEU A 219 -1.16 5.18 31.16
CA LEU A 219 -2.07 4.52 30.21
C LEU A 219 -1.49 3.16 29.80
N ASN A 220 -2.11 2.08 30.28
CA ASN A 220 -1.72 0.73 29.86
C ASN A 220 -2.23 0.45 28.45
N ARG A 221 -1.38 0.68 27.45
CA ARG A 221 -1.63 0.42 26.03
C ARG A 221 -0.31 0.05 25.34
N ALA A 222 -0.40 -0.51 24.14
CA ALA A 222 0.76 -0.73 23.30
C ALA A 222 1.43 0.59 22.93
N TYR A 223 2.75 0.62 23.00
CA TYR A 223 3.59 1.74 22.57
C TYR A 223 4.51 1.29 21.43
N ALA A 224 4.71 2.17 20.44
CA ALA A 224 5.61 1.90 19.32
C ALA A 224 6.51 3.10 18.98
N GLY A 225 5.97 4.30 18.83
CA GLY A 225 6.77 5.49 18.58
C GLY A 225 7.47 5.98 19.86
N ILE A 226 8.75 6.30 19.74
CA ILE A 226 9.56 6.93 20.77
C ILE A 226 10.66 7.77 20.12
N THR A 227 10.84 9.00 20.59
CA THR A 227 11.91 9.91 20.18
C THR A 227 12.46 10.67 21.37
N VAL A 228 13.70 11.09 21.28
CA VAL A 228 14.40 11.89 22.31
C VAL A 228 14.85 13.22 21.70
N ASP A 229 14.67 14.32 22.43
CA ASP A 229 15.18 15.63 22.01
C ASP A 229 16.72 15.58 21.93
N PRO A 230 17.32 15.81 20.76
CA PRO A 230 18.77 15.72 20.58
C PRO A 230 19.55 16.74 21.42
N ARG A 231 18.88 17.77 21.94
CA ARG A 231 19.48 18.81 22.78
C ARG A 231 19.24 18.58 24.28
N ASN A 232 18.31 17.67 24.62
CA ASN A 232 17.94 17.38 26.01
C ASN A 232 17.50 15.92 26.16
N GLY A 233 18.40 15.04 26.55
CA GLY A 233 18.15 13.61 26.73
C GLY A 233 17.08 13.26 27.78
N LYS A 234 16.61 14.22 28.59
CA LYS A 234 15.49 14.03 29.51
C LYS A 234 14.13 14.31 28.87
N ARG A 235 14.10 15.01 27.74
CA ARG A 235 12.89 15.29 27.00
C ARG A 235 12.64 14.19 25.97
N MET A 236 11.53 13.50 26.09
CA MET A 236 11.14 12.43 25.17
C MET A 236 9.66 12.55 24.84
N ILE A 237 9.28 12.06 23.67
CA ILE A 237 7.88 11.85 23.30
C ILE A 237 7.70 10.37 22.97
N VAL A 238 6.58 9.81 23.42
CA VAL A 238 6.15 8.45 23.09
C VAL A 238 4.74 8.45 22.52
N SER A 239 4.43 7.50 21.65
CA SER A 239 3.09 7.30 21.11
C SER A 239 2.57 5.91 21.42
N THR A 240 1.27 5.82 21.71
CA THR A 240 0.56 4.55 21.59
C THR A 240 0.47 4.11 20.14
N ILE A 241 0.05 2.90 19.91
CA ILE A 241 -0.25 2.35 18.58
C ILE A 241 -1.53 1.52 18.65
N ASP A 242 -2.29 1.50 17.54
CA ASP A 242 -3.54 0.73 17.40
C ASP A 242 -4.64 1.14 18.42
N TYR A 243 -4.68 2.43 18.76
CA TYR A 243 -5.67 2.98 19.69
C TYR A 243 -6.75 3.75 18.92
N TYR A 244 -7.89 3.07 18.68
CA TYR A 244 -8.98 3.60 17.83
C TYR A 244 -10.13 4.24 18.60
N SER A 245 -10.28 3.99 19.90
CA SER A 245 -11.38 4.52 20.67
C SER A 245 -10.92 5.13 21.98
N ASN A 246 -11.52 6.27 22.32
CA ASN A 246 -11.30 6.91 23.61
C ASN A 246 -12.64 7.34 24.19
N PRO A 247 -13.16 6.65 25.20
CA PRO A 247 -14.35 7.08 25.92
C PRO A 247 -14.08 8.43 26.61
N GLY A 248 -14.53 9.53 26.05
CA GLY A 248 -14.42 10.86 26.62
C GLY A 248 -13.30 11.75 26.05
N GLY A 249 -12.68 11.42 24.91
CA GLY A 249 -11.64 12.26 24.32
C GLY A 249 -11.46 12.12 22.81
N ALA A 250 -10.39 12.70 22.27
CA ALA A 250 -10.04 12.59 20.86
C ALA A 250 -9.80 11.11 20.48
N ILE A 251 -10.37 10.69 19.36
CA ILE A 251 -10.13 9.38 18.78
C ILE A 251 -8.70 9.33 18.22
N GLY A 252 -8.05 8.16 18.32
CA GLY A 252 -6.73 7.91 17.76
C GLY A 252 -5.64 7.72 18.84
N ASP A 253 -4.42 7.57 18.35
CA ASP A 253 -3.27 7.34 19.22
C ASP A 253 -3.01 8.53 20.15
N LYS A 254 -2.43 8.22 21.32
CA LYS A 254 -2.08 9.19 22.36
C LYS A 254 -0.58 9.45 22.33
N PHE A 255 -0.22 10.72 22.51
CA PHE A 255 1.16 11.16 22.62
C PHE A 255 1.41 11.68 24.01
N PHE A 256 2.51 11.23 24.62
CA PHE A 256 2.93 11.66 25.94
C PHE A 256 4.34 12.23 25.88
N GLU A 257 4.54 13.37 26.51
CA GLU A 257 5.84 14.03 26.66
C GLU A 257 6.33 13.93 28.11
N THR A 258 7.61 13.67 28.27
CA THR A 258 8.33 13.82 29.53
C THR A 258 9.44 14.87 29.39
N LEU A 259 9.70 15.62 30.46
CA LEU A 259 10.81 16.58 30.57
C LEU A 259 11.84 16.16 31.65
N ASP A 260 11.61 15.05 32.33
CA ASP A 260 12.36 14.58 33.48
C ASP A 260 12.89 13.15 33.34
N GLY A 261 12.96 12.65 32.10
CA GLY A 261 13.50 11.33 31.82
C GLY A 261 12.53 10.19 32.15
N GLY A 262 11.23 10.43 32.03
CA GLY A 262 10.18 9.43 32.22
C GLY A 262 9.67 9.30 33.66
N LYS A 263 10.05 10.21 34.57
CA LYS A 263 9.51 10.21 35.95
C LYS A 263 8.08 10.73 35.97
N SER A 264 7.75 11.65 35.10
CA SER A 264 6.39 12.14 34.87
C SER A 264 6.10 12.32 33.38
N TRP A 265 4.81 12.22 33.02
CA TRP A 265 4.36 12.34 31.67
C TRP A 265 3.15 13.27 31.55
N LYS A 266 3.12 14.08 30.52
CA LYS A 266 2.00 14.93 30.14
C LYS A 266 1.43 14.44 28.80
N SER A 267 0.11 14.26 28.72
CA SER A 267 -0.55 13.99 27.44
C SER A 267 -0.56 15.26 26.59
N ILE A 268 -0.04 15.18 25.37
CA ILE A 268 -0.06 16.28 24.40
C ILE A 268 -1.44 16.44 23.79
N VAL A 269 -2.14 15.32 23.54
CA VAL A 269 -3.45 15.32 22.85
C VAL A 269 -4.60 15.81 23.73
N ASP A 270 -4.47 15.81 25.04
CA ASP A 270 -5.52 16.28 25.95
C ASP A 270 -5.67 17.82 25.94
N GLN A 271 -4.72 18.53 25.35
CA GLN A 271 -4.80 19.97 25.07
C GLN A 271 -5.69 20.30 23.86
N GLY A 272 -6.21 19.27 23.18
CA GLY A 272 -6.94 19.38 21.94
C GLY A 272 -6.03 19.22 20.72
N VAL A 273 -6.55 18.52 19.73
CA VAL A 273 -5.87 18.25 18.45
C VAL A 273 -6.74 18.78 17.33
N LYS A 274 -6.14 19.52 16.41
CA LYS A 274 -6.78 19.94 15.17
C LYS A 274 -6.01 19.41 13.98
N ILE A 275 -6.68 18.66 13.13
CA ILE A 275 -6.10 18.19 11.87
C ILE A 275 -6.26 19.28 10.81
N ASP A 276 -5.15 19.71 10.23
CA ASP A 276 -5.10 20.48 9.00
C ASP A 276 -4.88 19.50 7.83
N ALA A 277 -5.92 19.31 7.05
CA ALA A 277 -5.90 18.40 5.91
C ALA A 277 -4.99 18.87 4.75
N ASN A 278 -4.46 20.10 4.80
CA ASN A 278 -3.57 20.67 3.78
C ASN A 278 -4.12 20.54 2.34
N GLY A 279 -5.44 20.71 2.19
CA GLY A 279 -6.14 20.58 0.90
C GLY A 279 -6.47 19.12 0.50
N VAL A 280 -6.05 18.13 1.26
CA VAL A 280 -6.30 16.72 0.96
C VAL A 280 -7.69 16.32 1.41
N SER A 281 -8.58 16.04 0.47
CA SER A 281 -10.01 15.88 0.71
C SER A 281 -10.39 14.68 1.59
N TRP A 282 -9.62 13.59 1.54
CA TRP A 282 -9.93 12.36 2.30
C TRP A 282 -9.44 12.39 3.75
N ILE A 283 -8.59 13.35 4.12
CA ILE A 283 -8.07 13.49 5.48
C ILE A 283 -9.00 14.33 6.36
N ALA A 284 -9.90 15.11 5.78
CA ALA A 284 -10.87 15.90 6.54
C ALA A 284 -11.74 14.99 7.43
N GLY A 285 -11.67 15.22 8.74
CA GLY A 285 -12.36 14.39 9.75
C GLY A 285 -11.63 13.10 10.14
N SER A 286 -10.43 12.85 9.61
CA SER A 286 -9.56 11.75 10.05
C SER A 286 -8.87 12.06 11.37
N PHE A 287 -8.28 11.04 11.97
CA PHE A 287 -7.47 11.11 13.19
C PHE A 287 -6.15 10.38 12.99
N ILE A 288 -5.16 10.71 13.81
CA ILE A 288 -3.85 10.07 13.76
C ILE A 288 -3.94 8.72 14.48
N HIS A 289 -3.58 7.65 13.79
CA HIS A 289 -3.64 6.29 14.30
C HIS A 289 -2.54 5.42 13.67
N TRP A 290 -2.20 4.31 14.29
CA TRP A 290 -1.10 3.45 13.85
C TRP A 290 0.25 4.17 13.91
N THR A 291 0.46 4.97 14.95
CA THR A 291 1.67 5.77 15.11
C THR A 291 2.85 4.89 15.49
N ALA A 292 3.51 4.32 14.50
CA ALA A 292 4.68 3.46 14.69
C ALA A 292 5.98 4.26 14.83
N SER A 293 6.02 5.50 14.38
CA SER A 293 7.18 6.41 14.48
C SER A 293 6.73 7.83 14.80
N ILE A 294 7.46 8.45 15.69
CA ILE A 294 7.34 9.85 16.07
C ILE A 294 8.75 10.42 16.19
N GLU A 295 9.01 11.61 15.63
CA GLU A 295 10.36 12.18 15.59
C GLU A 295 10.33 13.69 15.82
N PHE A 296 11.24 14.18 16.65
CA PHE A 296 11.55 15.60 16.71
C PHE A 296 12.25 16.07 15.43
N ASP A 297 11.95 17.29 15.01
CA ASP A 297 12.84 17.99 14.10
C ASP A 297 14.13 18.34 14.88
N PRO A 298 15.33 17.89 14.46
CA PRO A 298 16.56 18.09 15.21
C PRO A 298 17.01 19.56 15.27
N PHE A 299 16.49 20.41 14.40
CA PHE A 299 16.81 21.83 14.35
C PHE A 299 15.78 22.70 15.08
N ASP A 300 14.55 22.19 15.25
CA ASP A 300 13.46 22.86 15.93
C ASP A 300 12.61 21.83 16.69
N THR A 301 12.93 21.56 17.94
CA THR A 301 12.31 20.50 18.72
C THR A 301 10.92 20.83 19.29
N ASP A 302 10.31 21.99 18.94
CA ASP A 302 8.88 22.22 19.08
C ASP A 302 8.10 21.63 17.90
N THR A 303 8.81 21.38 16.80
CA THR A 303 8.32 20.66 15.62
C THR A 303 8.47 19.15 15.80
N VAL A 304 7.38 18.42 15.57
CA VAL A 304 7.31 16.96 15.65
C VAL A 304 6.61 16.41 14.42
N MET A 305 7.14 15.31 13.90
CA MET A 305 6.53 14.53 12.82
C MET A 305 6.08 13.16 13.29
N VAL A 306 4.96 12.68 12.80
CA VAL A 306 4.44 11.33 13.10
C VAL A 306 4.03 10.61 11.83
N VAL A 307 4.29 9.31 11.79
CA VAL A 307 3.73 8.41 10.78
C VAL A 307 2.39 7.88 11.30
N SER A 308 1.39 7.92 10.47
CA SER A 308 0.05 7.40 10.73
C SER A 308 -0.35 6.38 9.66
N GLY A 309 -1.38 5.60 9.91
CA GLY A 309 -2.01 4.77 8.88
C GLY A 309 -2.58 5.56 7.70
N ASN A 310 -2.71 6.88 7.84
CA ASN A 310 -3.15 7.78 6.77
C ASN A 310 -1.98 8.41 5.97
N GLY A 311 -0.76 8.41 6.52
CA GLY A 311 0.40 9.11 5.99
C GLY A 311 1.18 9.86 7.07
N ILE A 312 1.78 11.00 6.74
CA ILE A 312 2.64 11.77 7.63
C ILE A 312 1.93 13.03 8.11
N PHE A 313 1.96 13.27 9.43
CA PHE A 313 1.51 14.52 10.03
C PHE A 313 2.67 15.25 10.70
N LYS A 314 2.66 16.57 10.61
CA LYS A 314 3.64 17.47 11.22
C LYS A 314 2.93 18.52 12.08
N SER A 315 3.40 18.70 13.31
CA SER A 315 3.05 19.86 14.12
C SER A 315 4.29 20.74 14.29
N SER A 316 4.16 22.03 14.08
CA SER A 316 5.24 23.01 14.29
C SER A 316 5.27 23.55 15.74
N ASP A 317 4.24 23.25 16.52
CA ASP A 317 4.17 23.57 17.96
C ASP A 317 3.23 22.59 18.65
N ILE A 318 3.84 21.57 19.28
CA ILE A 318 3.09 20.53 19.99
C ILE A 318 2.51 21.03 21.32
N HIS A 319 2.89 22.22 21.79
CA HIS A 319 2.41 22.81 23.04
C HIS A 319 1.26 23.80 22.83
N ALA A 320 0.94 24.14 21.57
CA ALA A 320 -0.20 24.97 21.23
C ALA A 320 -1.52 24.34 21.70
N THR A 321 -2.51 25.19 21.99
CA THR A 321 -3.84 24.76 22.42
C THR A 321 -4.92 25.34 21.51
N PRO A 322 -5.49 24.54 20.58
CA PRO A 322 -5.14 23.14 20.22
C PRO A 322 -3.83 23.04 19.44
N ALA A 323 -3.12 21.95 19.57
CA ALA A 323 -2.01 21.64 18.68
C ALA A 323 -2.53 21.33 17.25
N ILE A 324 -1.93 21.97 16.25
CA ILE A 324 -2.29 21.76 14.85
C ILE A 324 -1.36 20.70 14.25
N TRP A 325 -1.96 19.63 13.73
CA TRP A 325 -1.25 18.59 13.00
C TRP A 325 -1.60 18.68 11.53
N LYS A 326 -0.66 19.15 10.73
CA LYS A 326 -0.78 19.34 9.29
C LYS A 326 -0.40 18.04 8.57
N PHE A 327 -1.23 17.62 7.62
CA PHE A 327 -0.94 16.47 6.77
C PHE A 327 0.11 16.86 5.71
N GLU A 328 1.26 16.18 5.71
CA GLU A 328 2.43 16.51 4.88
C GLU A 328 2.85 15.30 4.03
N ASP A 329 1.93 14.81 3.20
CA ASP A 329 2.10 13.57 2.46
C ASP A 329 2.25 13.77 0.94
N ARG A 330 2.40 15.01 0.50
CA ARG A 330 2.46 15.33 -0.93
C ARG A 330 3.63 14.65 -1.62
N GLY A 331 3.32 13.77 -2.60
CA GLY A 331 4.30 12.96 -3.31
C GLY A 331 4.69 11.66 -2.58
N LEU A 332 4.12 11.42 -1.39
CA LEU A 332 4.27 10.20 -0.60
C LEU A 332 2.93 9.48 -0.41
N GLU A 333 1.89 9.91 -1.11
CA GLU A 333 0.55 9.35 -0.97
C GLU A 333 0.56 7.84 -1.16
N GLU A 334 0.06 7.14 -0.14
CA GLU A 334 -0.14 5.70 -0.16
C GLU A 334 -1.63 5.41 -0.23
N SER A 335 -2.16 5.30 -1.43
CA SER A 335 -3.54 4.87 -1.64
C SER A 335 -3.61 3.65 -2.54
N VAL A 336 -4.66 2.85 -2.36
CA VAL A 336 -4.86 1.57 -3.05
C VAL A 336 -5.93 1.74 -4.12
N PRO A 337 -5.55 2.03 -5.38
CA PRO A 337 -6.53 2.10 -6.45
C PRO A 337 -7.12 0.73 -6.72
N LEU A 338 -8.44 0.65 -6.85
CA LEU A 338 -9.17 -0.59 -7.11
C LEU A 338 -9.88 -0.57 -8.46
N ASN A 339 -10.31 0.60 -8.92
CA ASN A 339 -10.89 0.76 -10.26
C ASN A 339 -10.81 2.22 -10.72
N LEU A 340 -10.94 2.44 -12.04
CA LEU A 340 -11.02 3.77 -12.63
C LEU A 340 -11.80 3.71 -13.95
N VAL A 341 -12.64 4.71 -14.15
CA VAL A 341 -13.31 4.96 -15.43
C VAL A 341 -13.06 6.38 -15.92
N SER A 342 -12.75 6.54 -17.19
CA SER A 342 -12.72 7.83 -17.88
C SER A 342 -14.00 7.97 -18.68
N ILE A 343 -14.84 8.95 -18.35
CA ILE A 343 -16.17 9.11 -18.93
C ILE A 343 -16.09 9.97 -20.19
N PRO A 344 -16.59 9.52 -21.33
CA PRO A 344 -16.67 10.36 -22.54
C PRO A 344 -17.48 11.64 -22.29
N GLY A 345 -16.88 12.79 -22.53
CA GLY A 345 -17.48 14.11 -22.26
C GLY A 345 -17.62 14.45 -20.76
N GLY A 346 -17.00 13.69 -19.88
CA GLY A 346 -17.14 13.81 -18.44
C GLY A 346 -15.82 13.68 -17.66
N PRO A 347 -15.93 13.54 -16.33
CA PRO A 347 -14.78 13.42 -15.43
C PRO A 347 -14.15 12.02 -15.48
N VAL A 348 -13.01 11.90 -14.81
CA VAL A 348 -12.45 10.61 -14.38
C VAL A 348 -13.01 10.27 -13.00
N ILE A 349 -13.49 9.05 -12.81
CA ILE A 349 -13.99 8.55 -11.53
C ILE A 349 -13.10 7.41 -11.08
N SER A 350 -12.64 7.45 -9.84
CA SER A 350 -11.83 6.39 -9.24
C SER A 350 -12.54 5.67 -8.11
N ALA A 351 -12.16 4.44 -7.86
CA ALA A 351 -12.53 3.63 -6.71
C ALA A 351 -11.24 3.23 -5.97
N ILE A 352 -11.21 3.49 -4.66
CA ILE A 352 -10.01 3.39 -3.83
C ILE A 352 -10.32 2.54 -2.60
N GLY A 353 -9.33 1.77 -2.15
CA GLY A 353 -9.36 1.12 -0.84
C GLY A 353 -9.33 2.15 0.28
N ASP A 354 -10.07 1.88 1.35
CA ASP A 354 -10.19 2.68 2.58
C ASP A 354 -10.82 4.07 2.42
N TYR A 355 -10.61 4.74 1.29
CA TYR A 355 -11.06 6.13 1.03
C TYR A 355 -12.18 6.24 -0.01
N ASP A 356 -12.89 5.16 -0.32
CA ASP A 356 -14.01 5.12 -1.27
C ASP A 356 -13.58 5.39 -2.72
N GLY A 357 -13.20 6.61 -3.05
CA GLY A 357 -12.78 7.07 -4.37
C GLY A 357 -13.17 8.51 -4.63
N PHE A 358 -12.86 8.99 -5.83
CA PHE A 358 -12.88 10.39 -6.15
C PHE A 358 -13.50 10.68 -7.51
N ARG A 359 -14.06 11.89 -7.63
CA ARG A 359 -14.51 12.46 -8.90
C ARG A 359 -13.52 13.53 -9.35
N HIS A 360 -12.68 13.22 -10.32
CA HIS A 360 -11.62 14.10 -10.83
C HIS A 360 -12.12 14.91 -12.02
N THR A 361 -12.27 16.22 -11.83
CA THR A 361 -12.47 17.19 -12.93
C THR A 361 -11.16 17.81 -13.38
N ASP A 362 -10.16 17.80 -12.50
CA ASP A 362 -8.77 18.18 -12.74
C ASP A 362 -7.86 17.17 -12.01
N VAL A 363 -7.13 16.36 -12.76
CA VAL A 363 -6.23 15.34 -12.21
C VAL A 363 -4.94 15.89 -11.59
N THR A 364 -4.72 17.19 -11.67
CA THR A 364 -3.58 17.87 -11.04
C THR A 364 -3.88 18.35 -9.62
N GLN A 365 -5.15 18.21 -9.18
CA GLN A 365 -5.64 18.65 -7.88
C GLN A 365 -6.22 17.47 -7.10
N TYR A 366 -6.22 17.58 -5.77
CA TYR A 366 -6.95 16.64 -4.93
C TYR A 366 -8.45 16.74 -5.19
N ALA A 367 -9.03 15.64 -5.66
CA ALA A 367 -10.44 15.57 -6.01
C ALA A 367 -11.33 15.36 -4.77
N PRO A 368 -12.60 15.80 -4.80
CA PRO A 368 -13.55 15.49 -3.74
C PRO A 368 -13.82 13.98 -3.65
N ILE A 369 -13.85 13.49 -2.41
CA ILE A 369 -14.26 12.10 -2.10
C ILE A 369 -15.74 11.90 -2.39
N HIS A 370 -16.11 10.70 -2.83
CA HIS A 370 -17.51 10.34 -3.04
C HIS A 370 -18.34 10.46 -1.75
N LYS A 371 -19.54 10.97 -1.89
CA LYS A 371 -20.53 11.01 -0.80
C LYS A 371 -21.86 10.42 -1.27
N PRO A 372 -22.51 9.55 -0.44
CA PRO A 372 -22.05 9.01 0.86
C PRO A 372 -20.83 8.11 0.73
N THR A 373 -20.02 8.03 1.80
CA THR A 373 -18.81 7.19 1.83
C THR A 373 -19.13 5.73 2.18
N MET A 374 -18.30 4.81 1.68
CA MET A 374 -18.37 3.37 1.98
C MET A 374 -17.08 2.82 2.62
N GLY A 375 -16.04 3.66 2.74
CA GLY A 375 -14.68 3.24 3.10
C GLY A 375 -13.95 2.65 1.91
N THR A 376 -14.21 1.42 1.52
CA THR A 376 -13.60 0.77 0.35
C THR A 376 -14.64 0.53 -0.74
N THR A 377 -14.37 1.03 -1.94
CA THR A 377 -15.17 0.77 -3.15
C THR A 377 -14.42 -0.20 -4.06
N TRP A 378 -15.05 -1.31 -4.42
CA TRP A 378 -14.48 -2.38 -5.25
C TRP A 378 -14.94 -2.34 -6.69
N GLY A 379 -16.26 -2.27 -6.87
CA GLY A 379 -16.90 -2.20 -8.18
C GLY A 379 -17.15 -0.77 -8.60
N LEU A 380 -16.85 -0.46 -9.85
CA LEU A 380 -17.14 0.83 -10.47
C LEU A 380 -17.31 0.59 -11.97
N ASP A 381 -18.40 1.08 -12.53
CA ASP A 381 -18.64 1.04 -13.99
C ASP A 381 -19.59 2.16 -14.41
N PHE A 382 -19.63 2.45 -15.70
CA PHE A 382 -20.55 3.41 -16.32
C PHE A 382 -21.18 2.83 -17.59
N ALA A 383 -22.37 3.30 -17.94
CA ALA A 383 -23.09 2.88 -19.13
C ALA A 383 -22.54 3.58 -20.38
N ALA A 384 -21.95 2.82 -21.30
CA ALA A 384 -21.22 3.38 -22.45
C ALA A 384 -22.07 4.25 -23.39
N GLN A 385 -23.37 3.94 -23.54
CA GLN A 385 -24.33 4.70 -24.37
C GLN A 385 -25.11 5.76 -23.56
N ASN A 386 -25.01 5.71 -22.24
CA ASN A 386 -25.60 6.71 -21.34
C ASN A 386 -24.60 7.04 -20.21
N PRO A 387 -23.53 7.80 -20.53
CA PRO A 387 -22.42 8.00 -19.60
C PRO A 387 -22.77 8.80 -18.33
N GLN A 388 -23.99 9.31 -18.21
CA GLN A 388 -24.50 9.88 -16.96
C GLN A 388 -24.80 8.82 -15.90
N VAL A 389 -25.04 7.57 -16.33
CA VAL A 389 -25.36 6.45 -15.42
C VAL A 389 -24.10 5.73 -15.00
N LEU A 390 -23.83 5.72 -13.70
CA LEU A 390 -22.73 4.99 -13.06
C LEU A 390 -23.27 4.15 -11.91
N ALA A 391 -22.52 3.11 -11.57
CA ALA A 391 -22.72 2.36 -10.33
C ALA A 391 -21.39 2.12 -9.63
N ARG A 392 -21.41 2.14 -8.30
CA ARG A 392 -20.28 1.77 -7.44
C ARG A 392 -20.72 0.85 -6.31
N ALA A 393 -19.88 -0.15 -5.98
CA ALA A 393 -20.17 -1.16 -4.99
C ALA A 393 -19.03 -1.33 -3.99
N GLY A 394 -19.39 -1.38 -2.72
CA GLY A 394 -18.51 -1.62 -1.59
C GLY A 394 -19.33 -2.26 -0.46
N THR A 395 -19.35 -1.68 0.74
CA THR A 395 -20.23 -2.10 1.84
C THR A 395 -21.71 -1.79 1.56
N ALA A 396 -21.97 -0.93 0.58
CA ALA A 396 -23.27 -0.64 0.00
C ALA A 396 -23.13 -0.55 -1.53
N MET A 397 -24.23 -0.32 -2.22
CA MET A 397 -24.23 -0.01 -3.64
C MET A 397 -24.89 1.34 -3.86
N TYR A 398 -24.33 2.12 -4.77
CA TYR A 398 -24.87 3.42 -5.15
C TYR A 398 -24.90 3.55 -6.67
N VAL A 399 -25.97 4.17 -7.18
CA VAL A 399 -26.16 4.50 -8.59
C VAL A 399 -26.22 6.01 -8.74
N SER A 400 -25.53 6.53 -9.72
CA SER A 400 -25.56 7.93 -10.15
C SER A 400 -26.22 8.05 -11.52
N ARG A 401 -26.89 9.20 -11.78
CA ARG A 401 -27.46 9.55 -13.07
C ARG A 401 -27.00 10.94 -13.55
N ASP A 402 -25.91 11.44 -12.97
CA ASP A 402 -25.33 12.76 -13.21
C ASP A 402 -23.79 12.74 -13.24
N MET A 403 -23.20 11.65 -13.76
CA MET A 403 -21.74 11.46 -13.86
C MET A 403 -21.04 11.53 -12.48
N GLY A 404 -21.66 10.98 -11.44
CA GLY A 404 -21.06 10.88 -10.10
C GLY A 404 -21.10 12.17 -9.28
N LEU A 405 -21.92 13.16 -9.63
CA LEU A 405 -22.14 14.35 -8.81
C LEU A 405 -22.98 13.99 -7.58
N SER A 406 -24.03 13.20 -7.78
CA SER A 406 -24.86 12.66 -6.71
C SER A 406 -25.05 11.15 -6.85
N TRP A 407 -25.38 10.50 -5.72
CA TRP A 407 -25.49 9.05 -5.63
C TRP A 407 -26.72 8.64 -4.83
N ARG A 408 -27.57 7.85 -5.46
CA ARG A 408 -28.70 7.17 -4.79
C ARG A 408 -28.25 5.81 -4.28
N LYS A 409 -28.53 5.50 -3.02
CA LYS A 409 -28.31 4.17 -2.47
C LYS A 409 -29.28 3.18 -3.11
N ALA A 410 -28.81 2.03 -3.58
CA ALA A 410 -29.62 0.92 -4.00
C ALA A 410 -30.44 0.37 -2.82
N GLY A 411 -31.65 -0.13 -3.08
CA GLY A 411 -32.55 -0.63 -2.04
C GLY A 411 -31.97 -1.84 -1.30
N SER A 412 -31.25 -2.69 -2.01
CA SER A 412 -30.55 -3.84 -1.43
C SER A 412 -29.24 -4.12 -2.19
N ILE A 413 -28.39 -4.93 -1.58
CA ILE A 413 -27.22 -5.52 -2.24
C ILE A 413 -27.11 -6.97 -1.78
N LYS A 414 -26.82 -7.88 -2.70
CA LYS A 414 -26.57 -9.29 -2.38
C LYS A 414 -25.08 -9.49 -2.16
N GLY A 415 -24.68 -9.65 -0.91
CA GLY A 415 -23.29 -9.68 -0.48
C GLY A 415 -22.70 -8.27 -0.33
N VAL A 416 -21.56 -8.18 0.36
CA VAL A 416 -20.79 -6.96 0.55
C VAL A 416 -19.51 -7.06 -0.25
N LYS A 417 -19.08 -5.95 -0.86
CA LYS A 417 -17.93 -5.90 -1.77
C LYS A 417 -18.16 -6.72 -3.06
N GLY A 418 -17.50 -6.41 -4.10
CA GLY A 418 -17.55 -7.17 -5.34
C GLY A 418 -17.41 -6.31 -6.59
N GLN A 419 -17.47 -6.98 -7.74
CA GLN A 419 -17.36 -6.36 -9.05
C GLN A 419 -18.73 -6.21 -9.67
N LEU A 420 -18.90 -5.18 -10.48
CA LEU A 420 -20.14 -4.92 -11.20
C LEU A 420 -19.89 -4.53 -12.65
N ALA A 421 -20.93 -4.61 -13.47
CA ALA A 421 -20.97 -4.07 -14.82
C ALA A 421 -22.36 -3.50 -15.12
N LEU A 422 -22.40 -2.35 -15.80
CA LEU A 422 -23.61 -1.74 -16.33
C LEU A 422 -23.77 -2.07 -17.81
N SER A 423 -24.98 -2.47 -18.25
CA SER A 423 -25.28 -2.58 -19.68
C SER A 423 -24.98 -1.28 -20.41
N ALA A 424 -24.74 -1.35 -21.72
CA ALA A 424 -24.41 -0.18 -22.52
C ALA A 424 -25.43 0.97 -22.36
N ASP A 425 -26.72 0.65 -22.26
CA ASP A 425 -27.81 1.62 -22.07
C ASP A 425 -28.11 1.99 -20.60
N GLY A 426 -27.41 1.34 -19.65
CA GLY A 426 -27.53 1.61 -18.21
C GLY A 426 -28.79 1.07 -17.54
N LYS A 427 -29.50 0.12 -18.18
CA LYS A 427 -30.73 -0.47 -17.62
C LYS A 427 -30.53 -1.75 -16.84
N VAL A 428 -29.40 -2.43 -17.04
CA VAL A 428 -29.08 -3.68 -16.35
C VAL A 428 -27.80 -3.49 -15.56
N LEU A 429 -27.84 -3.89 -14.30
CA LEU A 429 -26.70 -3.92 -13.39
C LEU A 429 -26.40 -5.38 -13.02
N VAL A 430 -25.22 -5.88 -13.37
CA VAL A 430 -24.76 -7.22 -13.00
C VAL A 430 -23.74 -7.09 -11.89
N HIS A 431 -23.90 -7.88 -10.80
CA HIS A 431 -23.03 -7.85 -9.63
C HIS A 431 -22.52 -9.24 -9.27
N SER A 432 -21.22 -9.37 -9.06
CA SER A 432 -20.55 -10.55 -8.53
C SER A 432 -19.93 -10.21 -7.17
N PRO A 433 -20.54 -10.63 -6.04
CA PRO A 433 -19.99 -10.42 -4.72
C PRO A 433 -18.66 -11.13 -4.52
N GLU A 434 -17.75 -10.52 -3.76
CA GLU A 434 -16.46 -11.10 -3.42
C GLU A 434 -16.65 -12.40 -2.61
N LYS A 435 -15.88 -13.44 -2.95
CA LYS A 435 -15.91 -14.77 -2.30
C LYS A 435 -17.25 -15.49 -2.38
N SER A 436 -18.13 -15.08 -3.30
CA SER A 436 -19.39 -15.76 -3.58
C SER A 436 -19.31 -16.50 -4.91
N ILE A 437 -19.94 -17.67 -4.94
CA ILE A 437 -20.21 -18.38 -6.19
C ILE A 437 -21.44 -17.80 -6.90
N ASP A 438 -22.34 -17.18 -6.16
CA ASP A 438 -23.56 -16.59 -6.72
C ASP A 438 -23.25 -15.18 -7.26
N SER A 439 -23.86 -14.87 -8.38
CA SER A 439 -23.88 -13.54 -9.00
C SER A 439 -25.34 -13.14 -9.23
N TYR A 440 -25.57 -11.85 -9.35
CA TYR A 440 -26.92 -11.30 -9.42
C TYR A 440 -27.04 -10.23 -10.50
N TYR A 441 -28.24 -10.04 -11.06
CA TYR A 441 -28.57 -8.89 -11.91
C TYR A 441 -29.81 -8.17 -11.39
N SER A 442 -29.87 -6.88 -11.69
CA SER A 442 -30.95 -5.96 -11.36
C SER A 442 -31.39 -5.19 -12.60
N LEU A 443 -32.70 -4.90 -12.70
CA LEU A 443 -33.34 -4.10 -13.75
C LEU A 443 -33.91 -2.77 -13.21
N ASP A 444 -33.69 -2.49 -11.93
CA ASP A 444 -34.27 -1.38 -11.17
C ASP A 444 -33.23 -0.66 -10.30
N ASP A 445 -32.01 -0.46 -10.84
CA ASP A 445 -30.91 0.24 -10.18
C ASP A 445 -30.48 -0.39 -8.83
N GLY A 446 -30.64 -1.71 -8.69
CA GLY A 446 -30.23 -2.45 -7.51
C GLY A 446 -31.28 -2.49 -6.40
N ASP A 447 -32.53 -2.14 -6.65
CA ASP A 447 -33.59 -2.22 -5.68
C ASP A 447 -34.08 -3.67 -5.51
N SER A 448 -34.08 -4.46 -6.58
CA SER A 448 -34.29 -5.92 -6.54
C SER A 448 -33.24 -6.68 -7.36
N TRP A 449 -33.05 -7.96 -7.00
CA TRP A 449 -31.99 -8.78 -7.57
C TRP A 449 -32.48 -10.18 -7.93
N THR A 450 -32.07 -10.65 -9.10
CA THR A 450 -32.28 -12.01 -9.58
C THR A 450 -30.94 -12.71 -9.74
N THR A 451 -30.85 -14.00 -9.42
CA THR A 451 -29.64 -14.80 -9.57
C THR A 451 -29.27 -14.96 -11.05
N VAL A 452 -27.99 -14.75 -11.37
CA VAL A 452 -27.43 -14.98 -12.69
C VAL A 452 -27.01 -16.43 -12.83
N LEU A 453 -27.40 -17.07 -13.94
CA LEU A 453 -26.99 -18.44 -14.22
C LEU A 453 -25.61 -18.48 -14.91
N GLY A 454 -24.74 -19.37 -14.45
CA GLY A 454 -23.48 -19.69 -15.14
C GLY A 454 -22.32 -18.70 -14.96
N LEU A 455 -22.52 -17.52 -14.34
CA LEU A 455 -21.43 -16.53 -14.10
C LEU A 455 -20.51 -16.98 -12.96
N ASN A 456 -21.08 -17.56 -11.91
CA ASN A 456 -20.37 -18.23 -10.81
C ASN A 456 -19.27 -17.35 -10.15
N GLY A 457 -19.62 -16.10 -9.80
CA GLY A 457 -18.73 -15.16 -9.13
C GLY A 457 -17.65 -14.53 -10.01
N ALA A 458 -17.59 -14.84 -11.31
CA ALA A 458 -16.64 -14.21 -12.22
C ALA A 458 -16.95 -12.72 -12.39
N ARG A 459 -15.91 -11.91 -12.67
CA ARG A 459 -16.03 -10.46 -12.88
C ARG A 459 -16.77 -10.17 -14.19
N PRO A 460 -17.95 -9.52 -14.17
CA PRO A 460 -18.66 -9.16 -15.39
C PRO A 460 -18.02 -7.95 -16.07
N VAL A 461 -18.11 -7.89 -17.40
CA VAL A 461 -17.72 -6.78 -18.26
C VAL A 461 -18.80 -6.60 -19.31
N ALA A 462 -19.38 -5.42 -19.44
CA ALA A 462 -20.41 -5.12 -20.43
C ALA A 462 -19.83 -4.92 -21.83
N ASP A 463 -20.56 -5.30 -22.86
CA ASP A 463 -20.31 -4.86 -24.23
C ASP A 463 -20.73 -3.38 -24.34
N PRO A 464 -19.85 -2.48 -24.84
CA PRO A 464 -20.15 -1.05 -24.86
C PRO A 464 -21.18 -0.64 -25.96
N VAL A 465 -21.56 -1.57 -26.85
CA VAL A 465 -22.48 -1.33 -27.95
C VAL A 465 -23.79 -2.10 -27.80
N ASN A 466 -23.72 -3.36 -27.43
CA ASN A 466 -24.90 -4.20 -27.28
C ASN A 466 -25.29 -4.37 -25.80
N PRO A 467 -26.40 -3.75 -25.35
CA PRO A 467 -26.80 -3.79 -23.92
C PRO A 467 -27.21 -5.19 -23.44
N ARG A 468 -27.42 -6.14 -24.34
CA ARG A 468 -27.73 -7.52 -23.98
C ARG A 468 -26.48 -8.40 -23.79
N LYS A 469 -25.28 -7.91 -24.15
CA LYS A 469 -24.05 -8.68 -24.08
C LYS A 469 -23.19 -8.32 -22.87
N PHE A 470 -22.71 -9.37 -22.22
CA PHE A 470 -21.70 -9.27 -21.17
C PHE A 470 -20.67 -10.39 -21.35
N TYR A 471 -19.48 -10.17 -20.79
CA TYR A 471 -18.36 -11.09 -20.83
C TYR A 471 -17.83 -11.32 -19.43
N ALA A 472 -17.20 -12.46 -19.19
CA ALA A 472 -16.42 -12.73 -17.98
C ALA A 472 -15.34 -13.77 -18.28
N LEU A 473 -14.20 -13.69 -17.58
CA LEU A 473 -13.15 -14.70 -17.69
C LEU A 473 -13.31 -15.72 -16.57
N ARG A 474 -13.27 -17.01 -16.91
CA ARG A 474 -13.26 -18.11 -15.94
C ARG A 474 -12.30 -19.22 -16.36
N GLY A 475 -11.24 -19.40 -15.59
CA GLY A 475 -10.16 -20.29 -15.99
C GLY A 475 -9.54 -19.85 -17.33
N SER A 476 -9.39 -20.78 -18.26
CA SER A 476 -8.89 -20.52 -19.63
C SER A 476 -10.01 -20.20 -20.65
N GLY A 477 -11.25 -20.00 -20.19
CA GLY A 477 -12.40 -19.75 -21.05
C GLY A 477 -13.00 -18.37 -20.83
N LEU A 478 -13.60 -17.82 -21.90
CA LEU A 478 -14.45 -16.65 -21.80
C LEU A 478 -15.91 -17.12 -21.68
N LEU A 479 -16.63 -16.55 -20.72
CA LEU A 479 -18.08 -16.65 -20.61
C LEU A 479 -18.71 -15.48 -21.34
N ARG A 480 -19.89 -15.69 -21.93
CA ARG A 480 -20.68 -14.65 -22.60
C ARG A 480 -22.15 -14.77 -22.24
N SER A 481 -22.76 -13.64 -21.96
CA SER A 481 -24.21 -13.44 -21.92
C SER A 481 -24.69 -12.80 -23.22
N THR A 482 -25.91 -13.12 -23.68
CA THR A 482 -26.62 -12.49 -24.81
C THR A 482 -28.08 -12.15 -24.46
N ASP A 483 -28.44 -12.29 -23.20
CA ASP A 483 -29.78 -12.11 -22.65
C ASP A 483 -29.88 -11.00 -21.59
N GLY A 484 -28.92 -10.05 -21.59
CA GLY A 484 -28.91 -8.96 -20.63
C GLY A 484 -28.32 -9.33 -19.29
N GLY A 485 -27.40 -10.30 -19.24
CA GLY A 485 -26.73 -10.69 -17.99
C GLY A 485 -27.49 -11.71 -17.16
N ALA A 486 -28.66 -12.19 -17.61
CA ALA A 486 -29.43 -13.18 -16.87
C ALA A 486 -28.76 -14.56 -16.85
N SER A 487 -28.08 -14.91 -17.92
CA SER A 487 -27.29 -16.15 -17.99
C SER A 487 -25.97 -15.96 -18.75
N PHE A 488 -24.98 -16.80 -18.40
CA PHE A 488 -23.68 -16.86 -19.06
C PHE A 488 -23.37 -18.30 -19.49
N ALA A 489 -22.86 -18.43 -20.70
CA ALA A 489 -22.38 -19.70 -21.25
C ALA A 489 -20.92 -19.57 -21.72
N PRO A 490 -20.12 -20.66 -21.66
CA PRO A 490 -18.78 -20.66 -22.24
C PRO A 490 -18.82 -20.38 -23.74
N THR A 491 -17.86 -19.59 -24.21
CA THR A 491 -17.57 -19.49 -25.66
C THR A 491 -16.71 -20.67 -26.09
N THR A 492 -16.52 -20.82 -27.42
CA THR A 492 -15.73 -21.92 -27.97
C THR A 492 -14.22 -21.74 -27.85
N ALA A 493 -13.76 -20.53 -27.57
CA ALA A 493 -12.35 -20.22 -27.53
C ALA A 493 -11.69 -20.63 -26.21
N VAL A 494 -10.47 -21.16 -26.32
CA VAL A 494 -9.57 -21.44 -25.19
C VAL A 494 -8.38 -20.48 -25.28
N LEU A 495 -8.13 -19.72 -24.24
CA LEU A 495 -7.01 -18.80 -24.13
C LEU A 495 -5.72 -19.55 -23.73
N ALA A 496 -4.58 -19.11 -24.26
CA ALA A 496 -3.30 -19.78 -24.11
C ALA A 496 -2.84 -19.90 -22.63
N SER A 497 -3.15 -18.90 -21.81
CA SER A 497 -2.92 -18.91 -20.36
C SER A 497 -3.84 -17.88 -19.72
N THR A 498 -4.32 -18.21 -18.51
CA THR A 498 -5.12 -17.28 -17.69
C THR A 498 -4.67 -17.31 -16.24
N LYS A 499 -3.53 -17.93 -15.95
CA LYS A 499 -3.00 -17.98 -14.59
C LYS A 499 -2.74 -16.55 -14.11
N GLY A 500 -3.52 -16.12 -13.13
CA GLY A 500 -3.44 -14.80 -12.52
C GLY A 500 -4.12 -13.67 -13.31
N SER A 501 -4.47 -13.82 -14.59
CA SER A 501 -5.18 -12.78 -15.33
C SER A 501 -6.66 -12.72 -14.94
N ARG A 502 -7.15 -11.48 -14.79
CA ARG A 502 -8.57 -11.20 -14.55
C ARG A 502 -9.07 -10.03 -15.39
N VAL A 503 -8.25 -9.54 -16.32
CA VAL A 503 -8.51 -8.31 -17.07
C VAL A 503 -9.06 -8.64 -18.44
N VAL A 504 -10.37 -8.48 -18.57
CA VAL A 504 -11.10 -8.44 -19.84
C VAL A 504 -11.54 -7.01 -20.09
N ARG A 505 -11.43 -6.53 -21.31
CA ARG A 505 -11.96 -5.23 -21.72
C ARG A 505 -12.65 -5.36 -23.06
N ALA A 506 -13.83 -4.77 -23.19
CA ALA A 506 -14.53 -4.62 -24.47
C ALA A 506 -14.21 -3.24 -25.07
N ALA A 507 -13.90 -3.20 -26.35
CA ALA A 507 -13.43 -1.98 -27.01
C ALA A 507 -14.57 -0.97 -27.21
N PRO A 508 -14.43 0.29 -26.77
CA PRO A 508 -15.45 1.33 -26.96
C PRO A 508 -15.89 1.47 -28.43
N GLY A 509 -17.21 1.50 -28.66
CA GLY A 509 -17.80 1.65 -29.97
C GLY A 509 -17.68 0.43 -30.89
N ARG A 510 -17.24 -0.73 -30.40
CA ARG A 510 -17.03 -1.96 -31.19
C ARG A 510 -17.71 -3.15 -30.52
N GLU A 511 -18.88 -3.55 -31.03
CA GLU A 511 -19.59 -4.73 -30.55
C GLU A 511 -18.75 -6.00 -30.76
N GLY A 512 -18.59 -6.79 -29.67
CA GLY A 512 -17.90 -8.08 -29.72
C GLY A 512 -16.38 -8.01 -29.86
N ASP A 513 -15.77 -6.83 -29.80
CA ASP A 513 -14.33 -6.67 -29.82
C ASP A 513 -13.79 -6.70 -28.37
N VAL A 514 -13.22 -7.84 -28.00
CA VAL A 514 -12.83 -8.17 -26.62
C VAL A 514 -11.32 -8.41 -26.53
N TRP A 515 -10.68 -7.77 -25.57
CA TRP A 515 -9.25 -7.88 -25.30
C TRP A 515 -9.01 -8.51 -23.93
N VAL A 516 -8.00 -9.39 -23.86
CA VAL A 516 -7.65 -10.10 -22.62
C VAL A 516 -6.15 -10.01 -22.41
N ALA A 517 -5.76 -9.45 -21.25
CA ALA A 517 -4.38 -9.47 -20.78
C ALA A 517 -4.10 -10.81 -20.07
N LEU A 518 -3.07 -11.55 -20.51
CA LEU A 518 -2.81 -12.94 -20.13
C LEU A 518 -1.51 -13.14 -19.35
N TYR A 519 -0.94 -12.08 -18.75
CA TYR A 519 0.40 -12.11 -18.14
C TYR A 519 1.44 -12.68 -19.11
N ASP A 520 2.12 -13.76 -18.76
CA ASP A 520 3.13 -14.42 -19.62
C ASP A 520 2.54 -15.04 -20.91
N GLY A 521 1.22 -15.12 -21.00
CA GLY A 521 0.49 -15.46 -22.23
C GLY A 521 0.35 -14.31 -23.22
N GLY A 522 0.85 -13.11 -22.88
CA GLY A 522 0.79 -11.92 -23.71
C GLY A 522 -0.59 -11.26 -23.74
N LEU A 523 -1.02 -10.86 -24.91
CA LEU A 523 -2.27 -10.12 -25.15
C LEU A 523 -3.09 -10.81 -26.25
N ALA A 524 -4.35 -11.11 -25.97
CA ALA A 524 -5.27 -11.74 -26.92
C ALA A 524 -6.43 -10.81 -27.27
N ARG A 525 -6.88 -10.86 -28.53
CA ARG A 525 -8.01 -10.09 -29.05
C ARG A 525 -9.00 -11.00 -29.78
N SER A 526 -10.28 -10.78 -29.58
CA SER A 526 -11.40 -11.34 -30.32
C SER A 526 -12.21 -10.24 -30.94
N THR A 527 -12.64 -10.38 -32.17
CA THR A 527 -13.58 -9.48 -32.89
C THR A 527 -14.95 -10.13 -33.13
N ASN A 528 -15.18 -11.29 -32.49
CA ASN A 528 -16.40 -12.08 -32.70
C ASN A 528 -17.03 -12.55 -31.38
N SER A 529 -17.03 -11.65 -30.38
CA SER A 529 -17.62 -11.87 -29.06
C SER A 529 -17.03 -13.08 -28.31
N GLY A 530 -15.72 -13.32 -28.46
CA GLY A 530 -15.00 -14.38 -27.79
C GLY A 530 -15.12 -15.77 -28.40
N ASN A 531 -15.69 -15.93 -29.61
CA ASN A 531 -15.72 -17.24 -30.27
C ASN A 531 -14.34 -17.70 -30.75
N SER A 532 -13.44 -16.76 -31.08
CA SER A 532 -12.03 -17.04 -31.33
C SER A 532 -11.16 -15.86 -30.86
N PHE A 533 -9.90 -16.13 -30.55
CA PHE A 533 -8.91 -15.14 -30.18
C PHE A 533 -7.67 -15.23 -31.06
N VAL A 534 -7.07 -14.08 -31.33
CA VAL A 534 -5.75 -13.95 -31.94
C VAL A 534 -4.79 -13.39 -30.88
N ASN A 535 -3.69 -14.09 -30.62
CA ASN A 535 -2.62 -13.58 -29.77
C ASN A 535 -1.74 -12.59 -30.54
N LEU A 536 -1.46 -11.44 -29.95
CA LEU A 536 -0.59 -10.42 -30.52
C LEU A 536 0.87 -10.83 -30.33
N LYS A 537 1.53 -11.22 -31.42
CA LYS A 537 2.86 -11.87 -31.41
C LYS A 537 3.99 -11.00 -30.84
N ASN A 538 3.85 -9.69 -30.88
CA ASN A 538 4.84 -8.73 -30.40
C ASN A 538 4.70 -8.39 -28.90
N VAL A 539 3.71 -8.94 -28.20
CA VAL A 539 3.46 -8.73 -26.76
C VAL A 539 3.72 -10.05 -26.03
N SER A 540 4.83 -10.15 -25.32
CA SER A 540 5.21 -11.37 -24.58
C SER A 540 4.62 -11.41 -23.16
N TYR A 541 4.22 -10.24 -22.61
CA TYR A 541 3.57 -10.11 -21.31
C TYR A 541 2.56 -8.97 -21.35
N ALA A 542 1.40 -9.16 -20.75
CA ALA A 542 0.42 -8.10 -20.50
C ALA A 542 -0.24 -8.28 -19.15
N GLY A 543 0.02 -7.37 -18.20
CA GLY A 543 -0.60 -7.33 -16.87
C GLY A 543 -1.91 -6.55 -16.85
N ALA A 544 -2.11 -5.62 -17.78
CA ALA A 544 -3.31 -4.82 -17.93
C ALA A 544 -3.52 -4.39 -19.38
N VAL A 545 -4.77 -4.16 -19.76
CA VAL A 545 -5.17 -3.57 -21.05
C VAL A 545 -6.32 -2.58 -20.84
N GLY A 546 -6.35 -1.49 -21.58
CA GLY A 546 -7.42 -0.51 -21.55
C GLY A 546 -7.46 0.34 -22.83
N PHE A 547 -8.46 1.20 -22.91
CA PHE A 547 -8.72 2.03 -24.06
C PHE A 547 -8.77 3.50 -23.69
N GLY A 548 -8.53 4.37 -24.68
CA GLY A 548 -8.69 5.81 -24.57
C GLY A 548 -9.11 6.41 -25.90
N LYS A 549 -9.21 7.74 -25.94
CA LYS A 549 -9.58 8.49 -27.15
C LYS A 549 -8.73 8.04 -28.34
N ALA A 550 -9.38 7.86 -29.48
CA ALA A 550 -8.73 7.55 -30.75
C ALA A 550 -7.69 8.62 -31.13
N ALA A 551 -6.64 8.22 -31.81
CA ALA A 551 -5.69 9.16 -32.41
C ALA A 551 -6.38 10.08 -33.42
N PRO A 552 -5.86 11.30 -33.66
CA PRO A 552 -6.41 12.15 -34.72
C PRO A 552 -6.50 11.41 -36.08
N GLY A 553 -7.67 11.38 -36.64
CA GLY A 553 -7.95 10.70 -37.93
C GLY A 553 -8.15 9.18 -37.82
N ALA A 554 -8.01 8.57 -36.65
CA ALA A 554 -8.31 7.15 -36.43
C ALA A 554 -9.75 6.97 -35.93
N ASP A 555 -10.38 5.87 -36.36
CA ASP A 555 -11.73 5.48 -35.94
C ASP A 555 -11.74 4.41 -34.83
N TYR A 556 -10.57 3.84 -34.51
CA TYR A 556 -10.42 2.87 -33.43
C TYR A 556 -9.81 3.53 -32.17
N PRO A 557 -10.32 3.23 -30.97
CA PRO A 557 -9.76 3.76 -29.73
C PRO A 557 -8.29 3.38 -29.57
N ALA A 558 -7.48 4.28 -29.02
CA ALA A 558 -6.11 3.95 -28.68
C ALA A 558 -6.09 2.84 -27.61
N VAL A 559 -5.23 1.86 -27.80
CA VAL A 559 -5.06 0.73 -26.88
C VAL A 559 -3.84 0.98 -26.00
N TYR A 560 -4.00 0.80 -24.71
CA TYR A 560 -2.92 0.93 -23.73
C TYR A 560 -2.70 -0.39 -23.00
N ILE A 561 -1.45 -0.75 -22.74
CA ILE A 561 -1.09 -1.91 -21.94
C ILE A 561 0.00 -1.56 -20.93
N TRP A 562 -0.03 -2.18 -19.77
CA TRP A 562 1.18 -2.48 -19.01
C TRP A 562 1.66 -3.85 -19.46
N GLY A 563 2.83 -3.88 -20.10
CA GLY A 563 3.25 -5.11 -20.75
C GLY A 563 4.73 -5.16 -21.09
N GLN A 564 5.11 -6.20 -21.82
CA GLN A 564 6.44 -6.36 -22.39
C GLN A 564 6.33 -6.51 -23.91
N VAL A 565 6.93 -5.57 -24.62
CA VAL A 565 6.97 -5.52 -26.09
C VAL A 565 8.43 -5.48 -26.55
N GLY A 566 8.80 -6.40 -27.42
CA GLY A 566 10.19 -6.46 -27.91
C GLY A 566 11.23 -6.65 -26.81
N GLY A 567 10.89 -7.33 -25.70
CA GLY A 567 11.75 -7.54 -24.55
C GLY A 567 11.79 -6.39 -23.54
N VAL A 568 11.16 -5.24 -23.83
CA VAL A 568 11.13 -4.06 -22.95
C VAL A 568 9.82 -4.03 -22.18
N ARG A 569 9.87 -3.86 -20.85
CA ARG A 569 8.70 -3.70 -19.98
C ARG A 569 8.33 -2.22 -19.83
N GLY A 570 7.03 -1.93 -19.76
CA GLY A 570 6.54 -0.57 -19.57
C GLY A 570 5.07 -0.39 -19.89
N VAL A 571 4.66 0.88 -19.94
CA VAL A 571 3.35 1.28 -20.48
C VAL A 571 3.50 1.53 -21.97
N PHE A 572 2.68 0.87 -22.77
CA PHE A 572 2.70 0.99 -24.23
C PHE A 572 1.36 1.48 -24.75
N ARG A 573 1.40 2.20 -25.86
CA ARG A 573 0.24 2.66 -26.62
C ARG A 573 0.31 2.11 -28.06
N SER A 574 -0.82 1.62 -28.54
CA SER A 574 -1.05 1.29 -29.96
C SER A 574 -2.20 2.14 -30.52
N THR A 575 -2.06 2.58 -31.75
CA THR A 575 -3.11 3.31 -32.52
C THR A 575 -3.57 2.52 -33.73
N ASP A 576 -3.06 1.30 -33.93
CA ASP A 576 -3.28 0.42 -35.08
C ASP A 576 -3.76 -0.97 -34.66
N THR A 577 -4.57 -1.02 -33.60
CA THR A 577 -5.17 -2.26 -33.05
C THR A 577 -4.14 -3.31 -32.59
N GLY A 578 -2.98 -2.87 -32.13
CA GLY A 578 -1.92 -3.73 -31.58
C GLY A 578 -0.92 -4.24 -32.60
N ALA A 579 -0.95 -3.76 -33.84
CA ALA A 579 0.03 -4.12 -34.87
C ALA A 579 1.41 -3.51 -34.51
N SER A 580 1.44 -2.27 -34.02
CA SER A 580 2.63 -1.64 -33.48
C SER A 580 2.40 -0.99 -32.13
N TRP A 581 3.49 -0.78 -31.37
CA TRP A 581 3.45 -0.26 -30.01
C TRP A 581 4.53 0.81 -29.79
N VAL A 582 4.15 1.89 -29.14
CA VAL A 582 5.06 2.93 -28.68
C VAL A 582 5.12 2.89 -27.17
N ARG A 583 6.31 2.74 -26.56
CA ARG A 583 6.51 2.88 -25.13
C ARG A 583 6.31 4.35 -24.74
N ILE A 584 5.50 4.62 -23.72
CA ILE A 584 5.12 5.97 -23.31
C ILE A 584 5.60 6.33 -21.90
N ASN A 585 6.34 5.44 -21.24
CA ASN A 585 7.09 5.73 -20.02
C ASN A 585 8.57 5.37 -20.22
N ASP A 586 9.46 5.98 -19.43
CA ASP A 586 10.88 5.67 -19.39
C ASP A 586 11.25 4.75 -18.21
N ASP A 587 12.54 4.47 -18.02
CA ASP A 587 13.02 3.57 -16.95
C ASP A 587 12.97 4.24 -15.56
N ASN A 588 12.91 5.55 -15.49
CA ASN A 588 12.75 6.29 -14.24
C ASN A 588 11.31 6.33 -13.74
N HIS A 589 10.32 6.01 -14.61
CA HIS A 589 8.89 6.10 -14.34
C HIS A 589 8.21 4.73 -14.52
N GLN A 590 8.72 3.71 -13.82
CA GLN A 590 8.16 2.34 -13.87
C GLN A 590 7.02 2.12 -12.86
N TYR A 591 7.08 2.71 -11.68
CA TYR A 591 6.08 2.64 -10.60
C TYR A 591 5.67 1.24 -10.15
N GLY A 592 6.49 0.22 -10.39
CA GLY A 592 6.23 -1.17 -9.99
C GLY A 592 5.06 -1.87 -10.69
N GLY A 593 4.45 -1.23 -11.70
CA GLY A 593 3.31 -1.77 -12.45
C GLY A 593 1.94 -1.58 -11.79
N PRO A 594 0.88 -2.17 -12.35
CA PRO A 594 -0.51 -1.84 -12.01
C PRO A 594 -1.04 -2.46 -10.71
N GLY A 595 -0.26 -3.23 -9.96
CA GLY A 595 -0.74 -3.86 -8.72
C GLY A 595 -1.98 -4.76 -8.94
N ASP A 596 -2.75 -4.99 -7.88
CA ASP A 596 -3.94 -5.85 -7.90
C ASP A 596 -5.14 -5.26 -8.64
N ALA A 597 -5.21 -3.94 -8.76
CA ALA A 597 -6.28 -3.27 -9.52
C ALA A 597 -6.19 -3.56 -11.01
N GLN A 598 -4.99 -3.83 -11.52
CA GLN A 598 -4.72 -4.28 -12.88
C GLN A 598 -5.37 -3.40 -13.95
N PHE A 599 -5.34 -2.07 -13.78
CA PHE A 599 -5.84 -1.18 -14.81
C PHE A 599 -4.77 -0.29 -15.42
N VAL A 600 -4.86 -0.14 -16.72
CA VAL A 600 -4.32 0.95 -17.52
C VAL A 600 -5.50 1.46 -18.33
N VAL A 601 -5.82 2.75 -18.20
CA VAL A 601 -6.98 3.38 -18.86
C VAL A 601 -6.52 4.64 -19.57
N GLY A 602 -6.75 4.72 -20.87
CA GLY A 602 -6.56 5.97 -21.61
C GLY A 602 -7.70 6.94 -21.31
N ASP A 603 -7.40 8.22 -21.30
CA ASP A 603 -8.44 9.26 -21.20
C ASP A 603 -9.34 9.25 -22.43
N MET A 604 -10.67 9.24 -22.21
CA MET A 604 -11.65 9.20 -23.30
C MET A 604 -11.87 10.57 -23.93
N ASN A 605 -11.34 11.65 -23.34
CA ASN A 605 -11.52 13.02 -23.81
C ASN A 605 -10.26 13.59 -24.45
N THR A 606 -9.08 13.11 -24.03
CA THR A 606 -7.78 13.64 -24.48
C THR A 606 -6.88 12.50 -24.96
N PHE A 607 -6.58 12.47 -26.26
CA PHE A 607 -5.68 11.48 -26.82
C PHE A 607 -4.29 11.55 -26.18
N GLY A 608 -3.75 10.40 -25.83
CA GLY A 608 -2.42 10.27 -25.29
C GLY A 608 -2.32 10.40 -23.76
N VAL A 609 -3.34 10.92 -23.08
CA VAL A 609 -3.41 10.87 -21.61
C VAL A 609 -3.78 9.46 -21.16
N VAL A 610 -3.09 8.96 -20.14
CA VAL A 610 -3.26 7.59 -19.63
C VAL A 610 -3.17 7.58 -18.10
N TYR A 611 -3.96 6.73 -17.48
CA TYR A 611 -3.98 6.46 -16.04
C TYR A 611 -3.60 5.01 -15.79
N MET A 612 -2.80 4.78 -14.75
CA MET A 612 -2.42 3.42 -14.34
C MET A 612 -2.53 3.31 -12.82
N SER A 613 -3.12 2.21 -12.35
CA SER A 613 -3.02 1.83 -10.94
C SER A 613 -1.58 1.48 -10.58
N THR A 614 -1.23 1.64 -9.32
CA THR A 614 0.06 1.20 -8.80
C THR A 614 -0.13 0.29 -7.59
N ALA A 615 0.94 -0.35 -7.16
CA ALA A 615 0.94 -1.17 -5.96
C ALA A 615 1.16 -0.30 -4.70
N GLY A 616 0.18 0.57 -4.35
CA GLY A 616 0.21 1.36 -3.12
C GLY A 616 0.67 2.81 -3.27
N ARG A 617 0.97 3.28 -4.50
CA ARG A 617 1.32 4.69 -4.76
C ARG A 617 0.20 5.47 -5.46
N GLY A 618 -1.04 5.08 -5.23
CA GLY A 618 -2.19 5.70 -5.85
C GLY A 618 -2.29 5.46 -7.36
N ILE A 619 -2.90 6.40 -8.05
CA ILE A 619 -3.07 6.38 -9.51
C ILE A 619 -2.05 7.35 -10.10
N VAL A 620 -1.20 6.83 -10.98
CA VAL A 620 -0.29 7.66 -11.76
C VAL A 620 -0.91 8.01 -13.10
N TYR A 621 -0.60 9.18 -13.64
CA TYR A 621 -1.03 9.57 -14.97
C TYR A 621 0.15 10.06 -15.83
N GLY A 622 0.05 9.78 -17.12
CA GLY A 622 0.95 10.27 -18.14
C GLY A 622 0.21 11.14 -19.15
N LYS A 623 0.86 12.20 -19.61
CA LYS A 623 0.35 13.06 -20.70
C LYS A 623 1.43 13.26 -21.74
N PRO A 624 1.05 13.48 -23.03
CA PRO A 624 2.02 13.86 -24.06
C PRO A 624 2.79 15.10 -23.65
N VAL A 625 4.11 15.11 -23.87
CA VAL A 625 4.91 16.31 -23.75
C VAL A 625 4.56 17.19 -24.96
N ALA A 626 4.27 18.46 -24.73
CA ALA A 626 4.14 19.42 -25.82
C ALA A 626 5.51 19.54 -26.52
N ASN A 627 5.53 19.30 -27.84
CA ASN A 627 6.74 19.52 -28.65
C ASN A 627 7.06 21.01 -28.74
#